data_02641f86c00fd180006187021f00730f
#
_entry.id   02641f86c00fd180006187021f00730f
#
_cell.length_a   1.000
_cell.length_b   1.000
_cell.length_c   1.000
_cell.angle_alpha   90.00
_cell.angle_beta   90.00
_cell.angle_gamma   90.00
#
_symmetry.space_group_name_H-M   'P 1'
#
loop_
_entity.id
_entity.type
_entity.pdbx_description
1 polymer ?
#
loop_
_entity_poly.entity_id
_entity_poly.type
_entity_poly.pdbx_seq_one_letter_code
_entity_poly.pdbx_strand_id
1 'polypeptide(L)'
;SAARNLDALLPLITPETLPRIMFVTDDKHVDDLVTEGHIDVMVRRAIAAGLKPAYAVRVASFNAARYYGLHDLGAIGPGYRANLTVLEDLKGCRVLRTYKDGELVADDGACVAVDQSLGRPPMRLRSSINVQWLEPDNFVLPVPPGAEGRSVRIIEIIPDQLTTHELRETPTTLDNRVVADVQRDLLKIAVIERHSSSGNIGMGLVRGFGLKRGAIASSVAHDAHNLIVVGTNDADMLAAAVHLVKIRGGLCALADGKVLADLPLPIAGLLSEEPAGVVVQQ
;
A
#
# COMPACT_ATOMS: atom_id res chain seq x y z
N SER A 1 -4.22 -1.56 5.34
CA SER A 1 -3.55 -0.30 5.65
C SER A 1 -2.24 -0.57 6.36
N ALA A 2 -1.20 0.17 5.99
CA ALA A 2 0.14 0.04 6.59
C ALA A 2 0.14 0.38 8.10
N ALA A 3 -0.75 1.28 8.56
CA ALA A 3 -0.88 1.63 9.98
C ALA A 3 -2.05 0.86 10.62
N ARG A 4 -1.77 -0.18 11.38
CA ARG A 4 -2.78 -1.04 12.03
C ARG A 4 -3.21 -0.49 13.41
N ASN A 5 -3.61 0.79 13.49
CA ASN A 5 -3.88 1.51 14.75
C ASN A 5 -5.36 1.53 15.18
N LEU A 6 -6.24 0.76 14.55
CA LEU A 6 -7.69 0.81 14.84
C LEU A 6 -7.98 0.62 16.34
N ASP A 7 -7.41 -0.40 16.97
CA ASP A 7 -7.70 -0.73 18.37
C ASP A 7 -7.30 0.40 19.34
N ALA A 8 -6.16 1.08 19.05
CA ALA A 8 -5.73 2.22 19.85
C ALA A 8 -6.65 3.43 19.71
N LEU A 9 -7.37 3.54 18.59
CA LEU A 9 -8.27 4.66 18.30
C LEU A 9 -9.73 4.40 18.70
N LEU A 10 -10.16 3.14 18.85
CA LEU A 10 -11.53 2.79 19.24
C LEU A 10 -12.01 3.47 20.55
N PRO A 11 -11.20 3.62 21.62
CA PRO A 11 -11.61 4.30 22.84
C PRO A 11 -11.95 5.79 22.63
N LEU A 12 -11.54 6.40 21.54
CA LEU A 12 -11.87 7.79 21.19
C LEU A 12 -13.30 7.95 20.69
N ILE A 13 -14.01 6.87 20.40
CA ILE A 13 -15.40 6.90 19.93
C ILE A 13 -16.33 7.00 21.16
N THR A 14 -16.59 8.22 21.58
CA THR A 14 -17.55 8.55 22.66
C THR A 14 -18.83 9.16 22.07
N PRO A 15 -19.92 9.31 22.82
CA PRO A 15 -21.11 10.02 22.35
C PRO A 15 -20.83 11.42 21.78
N GLU A 16 -19.84 12.14 22.34
CA GLU A 16 -19.45 13.49 21.93
C GLU A 16 -18.66 13.50 20.63
N THR A 17 -17.76 12.52 20.43
CA THR A 17 -16.89 12.43 19.27
C THR A 17 -17.52 11.66 18.11
N LEU A 18 -18.48 10.76 18.41
CA LEU A 18 -19.16 9.89 17.46
C LEU A 18 -19.59 10.60 16.17
N PRO A 19 -20.16 11.81 16.18
CA PRO A 19 -20.61 12.48 14.93
C PRO A 19 -19.48 12.91 14.00
N ARG A 20 -18.23 12.92 14.48
CA ARG A 20 -17.04 13.43 13.78
C ARG A 20 -16.05 12.35 13.37
N ILE A 21 -16.37 11.07 13.65
CA ILE A 21 -15.51 9.94 13.35
C ILE A 21 -16.14 9.12 12.23
N MET A 22 -15.32 8.62 11.32
CA MET A 22 -15.71 7.65 10.31
C MET A 22 -14.62 6.58 10.17
N PHE A 23 -15.02 5.35 9.83
CA PHE A 23 -14.09 4.30 9.47
C PHE A 23 -13.65 4.44 8.03
N VAL A 24 -12.36 4.27 7.82
CA VAL A 24 -11.73 4.19 6.51
C VAL A 24 -10.69 3.07 6.52
N THR A 25 -10.55 2.36 5.42
CA THR A 25 -9.54 1.28 5.32
C THR A 25 -8.19 1.81 4.88
N ASP A 26 -8.18 3.00 4.26
CA ASP A 26 -7.02 3.50 3.54
C ASP A 26 -6.57 2.51 2.45
N ASP A 27 -5.33 2.54 2.00
CA ASP A 27 -4.80 1.56 1.04
C ASP A 27 -4.73 0.18 1.67
N LYS A 28 -5.59 -0.70 1.21
CA LYS A 28 -5.64 -2.09 1.66
C LYS A 28 -5.22 -3.01 0.52
N HIS A 29 -4.30 -3.93 0.80
CA HIS A 29 -3.86 -4.91 -0.17
C HIS A 29 -5.01 -5.85 -0.56
N VAL A 30 -4.94 -6.40 -1.78
CA VAL A 30 -5.99 -7.27 -2.31
C VAL A 30 -6.12 -8.57 -1.52
N ASP A 31 -5.01 -9.13 -1.06
CA ASP A 31 -4.98 -10.31 -0.17
C ASP A 31 -5.64 -10.03 1.18
N ASP A 32 -5.39 -8.88 1.80
CA ASP A 32 -6.09 -8.44 3.01
C ASP A 32 -7.59 -8.28 2.78
N LEU A 33 -8.01 -7.76 1.61
CA LEU A 33 -9.42 -7.64 1.27
C LEU A 33 -10.12 -9.00 1.19
N VAL A 34 -9.44 -9.99 0.62
CA VAL A 34 -9.98 -11.35 0.45
C VAL A 34 -9.96 -12.13 1.76
N THR A 35 -8.90 -12.01 2.55
CA THR A 35 -8.72 -12.83 3.77
C THR A 35 -9.36 -12.24 5.01
N GLU A 36 -9.29 -10.92 5.19
CA GLU A 36 -9.81 -10.23 6.36
C GLU A 36 -11.21 -9.63 6.12
N GLY A 37 -11.42 -9.02 4.96
CA GLY A 37 -12.59 -8.21 4.60
C GLY A 37 -12.27 -6.72 4.48
N HIS A 38 -13.26 -5.86 4.52
CA HIS A 38 -13.16 -4.41 4.30
C HIS A 38 -13.63 -3.62 5.55
N ILE A 39 -14.56 -2.68 5.39
CA ILE A 39 -15.14 -1.89 6.51
C ILE A 39 -15.88 -2.78 7.53
N ASP A 40 -16.42 -3.90 7.09
CA ASP A 40 -17.08 -4.89 7.96
C ASP A 40 -16.16 -5.41 9.06
N VAL A 41 -14.87 -5.59 8.79
CA VAL A 41 -13.86 -5.96 9.81
C VAL A 41 -13.77 -4.90 10.90
N MET A 42 -13.75 -3.61 10.50
CA MET A 42 -13.66 -2.51 11.47
C MET A 42 -14.91 -2.44 12.33
N VAL A 43 -16.09 -2.68 11.75
CA VAL A 43 -17.36 -2.77 12.48
C VAL A 43 -17.31 -3.92 13.50
N ARG A 44 -16.91 -5.14 13.07
CA ARG A 44 -16.77 -6.30 13.96
C ARG A 44 -15.81 -6.03 15.13
N ARG A 45 -14.62 -5.48 14.83
CA ARG A 45 -13.61 -5.16 15.86
C ARG A 45 -14.11 -4.11 16.83
N ALA A 46 -14.79 -3.07 16.35
CA ALA A 46 -15.37 -2.04 17.21
C ALA A 46 -16.45 -2.60 18.14
N ILE A 47 -17.33 -3.46 17.64
CA ILE A 47 -18.37 -4.14 18.46
C ILE A 47 -17.72 -5.08 19.47
N ALA A 48 -16.70 -5.86 19.06
CA ALA A 48 -15.96 -6.74 19.97
C ALA A 48 -15.24 -5.98 21.09
N ALA A 49 -14.79 -4.75 20.80
CA ALA A 49 -14.19 -3.83 21.78
C ALA A 49 -15.23 -3.11 22.68
N GLY A 50 -16.53 -3.42 22.53
CA GLY A 50 -17.61 -2.89 23.37
C GLY A 50 -18.37 -1.69 22.82
N LEU A 51 -18.08 -1.24 21.59
CA LEU A 51 -18.86 -0.18 20.97
C LEU A 51 -20.27 -0.70 20.64
N LYS A 52 -21.30 0.09 20.93
CA LYS A 52 -22.68 -0.27 20.56
C LYS A 52 -22.79 -0.51 19.06
N PRO A 53 -23.44 -1.62 18.60
CA PRO A 53 -23.54 -1.94 17.17
C PRO A 53 -24.09 -0.78 16.31
N ALA A 54 -25.10 -0.08 16.78
CA ALA A 54 -25.66 1.08 16.09
C ALA A 54 -24.63 2.21 15.89
N TYR A 55 -23.69 2.38 16.84
CA TYR A 55 -22.62 3.37 16.72
C TYR A 55 -21.56 2.93 15.71
N ALA A 56 -21.16 1.65 15.75
CA ALA A 56 -20.20 1.10 14.80
C ALA A 56 -20.72 1.21 13.35
N VAL A 57 -22.00 0.85 13.12
CA VAL A 57 -22.62 0.98 11.80
C VAL A 57 -22.74 2.45 11.38
N ARG A 58 -23.09 3.35 12.31
CA ARG A 58 -23.15 4.80 12.02
C ARG A 58 -21.80 5.36 11.58
N VAL A 59 -20.73 5.00 12.27
CA VAL A 59 -19.35 5.42 11.95
C VAL A 59 -18.90 4.86 10.59
N ALA A 60 -19.35 3.65 10.24
CA ALA A 60 -19.02 2.98 8.98
C ALA A 60 -19.81 3.49 7.77
N SER A 61 -20.97 4.13 7.97
CA SER A 61 -21.88 4.47 6.88
C SER A 61 -22.38 5.92 6.94
N PHE A 62 -23.25 6.25 7.89
CA PHE A 62 -23.92 7.54 7.97
C PHE A 62 -22.97 8.73 8.09
N ASN A 63 -21.95 8.59 8.94
CA ASN A 63 -21.00 9.69 9.19
C ASN A 63 -20.19 9.99 7.93
N ALA A 64 -19.72 8.95 7.21
CA ALA A 64 -19.01 9.12 5.95
C ALA A 64 -19.89 9.78 4.88
N ALA A 65 -21.14 9.31 4.73
CA ALA A 65 -22.09 9.91 3.81
C ALA A 65 -22.32 11.40 4.11
N ARG A 66 -22.51 11.75 5.38
CA ARG A 66 -22.70 13.16 5.81
C ARG A 66 -21.46 14.03 5.57
N TYR A 67 -20.28 13.52 5.85
CA TYR A 67 -19.03 14.25 5.63
C TYR A 67 -18.83 14.61 4.15
N TYR A 68 -19.13 13.67 3.25
CA TYR A 68 -19.00 13.87 1.80
C TYR A 68 -20.25 14.50 1.13
N GLY A 69 -21.27 14.91 1.89
CA GLY A 69 -22.47 15.54 1.34
C GLY A 69 -23.39 14.59 0.57
N LEU A 70 -23.27 13.28 0.80
CA LEU A 70 -24.09 12.23 0.18
C LEU A 70 -25.40 12.08 0.97
N HIS A 71 -26.34 12.99 0.76
CA HIS A 71 -27.52 13.13 1.61
C HIS A 71 -28.55 12.00 1.45
N ASP A 72 -28.49 11.26 0.37
CA ASP A 72 -29.35 10.13 0.02
C ASP A 72 -28.73 8.76 0.34
N LEU A 73 -27.56 8.73 1.03
CA LEU A 73 -26.84 7.52 1.40
C LEU A 73 -26.57 7.44 2.90
N GLY A 74 -26.23 6.24 3.36
CA GLY A 74 -25.74 5.98 4.72
C GLY A 74 -26.81 5.74 5.78
N ALA A 75 -28.10 5.78 5.41
CA ALA A 75 -29.21 5.47 6.31
C ALA A 75 -30.33 4.74 5.56
N ILE A 76 -31.27 4.17 6.32
CA ILE A 76 -32.49 3.54 5.80
C ILE A 76 -33.66 4.46 6.14
N GLY A 77 -34.36 4.96 5.13
CA GLY A 77 -35.51 5.85 5.30
C GLY A 77 -36.07 6.34 3.98
N PRO A 78 -37.22 7.03 4.01
CA PRO A 78 -37.79 7.64 2.81
C PRO A 78 -36.80 8.63 2.17
N GLY A 79 -36.62 8.55 0.84
CA GLY A 79 -35.72 9.40 0.08
C GLY A 79 -34.24 8.93 0.07
N TYR A 80 -33.90 7.88 0.82
CA TYR A 80 -32.56 7.25 0.72
C TYR A 80 -32.52 6.20 -0.38
N ARG A 81 -31.37 6.10 -1.04
CA ARG A 81 -31.11 5.03 -2.02
C ARG A 81 -31.04 3.69 -1.31
N ALA A 82 -31.58 2.66 -1.95
CA ALA A 82 -31.62 1.31 -1.41
C ALA A 82 -30.26 0.59 -1.58
N ASN A 83 -29.18 1.20 -1.05
CA ASN A 83 -27.88 0.58 -0.91
C ASN A 83 -27.81 -0.07 0.47
N LEU A 84 -28.12 -1.37 0.52
CA LEU A 84 -28.39 -2.09 1.75
C LEU A 84 -27.44 -3.27 1.90
N THR A 85 -27.02 -3.51 3.14
CA THR A 85 -26.29 -4.72 3.52
C THR A 85 -27.10 -5.48 4.55
N VAL A 86 -27.43 -6.74 4.25
CA VAL A 86 -28.11 -7.66 5.16
C VAL A 86 -27.07 -8.45 5.89
N LEU A 87 -27.09 -8.36 7.23
CA LEU A 87 -26.18 -9.08 8.12
C LEU A 87 -26.89 -10.27 8.76
N GLU A 88 -26.17 -11.35 9.05
CA GLU A 88 -26.67 -12.50 9.80
C GLU A 88 -27.02 -12.10 11.23
N ASP A 89 -26.11 -11.35 11.87
CA ASP A 89 -26.32 -10.77 13.18
C ASP A 89 -25.44 -9.50 13.33
N LEU A 90 -25.67 -8.77 14.43
CA LEU A 90 -24.89 -7.56 14.73
C LEU A 90 -23.58 -7.83 15.48
N LYS A 91 -23.34 -9.04 15.97
CA LYS A 91 -22.12 -9.39 16.71
C LYS A 91 -21.02 -9.86 15.76
N GLY A 92 -21.36 -10.81 14.90
CA GLY A 92 -20.44 -11.35 13.90
C GLY A 92 -20.33 -10.48 12.65
N CYS A 93 -21.38 -9.69 12.36
CA CYS A 93 -21.49 -8.83 11.18
C CYS A 93 -21.17 -9.58 9.88
N ARG A 94 -21.52 -10.88 9.79
CA ARG A 94 -21.38 -11.63 8.56
C ARG A 94 -22.38 -11.08 7.53
N VAL A 95 -21.89 -10.66 6.39
CA VAL A 95 -22.70 -10.14 5.30
C VAL A 95 -23.35 -11.31 4.58
N LEU A 96 -24.69 -11.34 4.53
CA LEU A 96 -25.47 -12.32 3.77
C LEU A 96 -25.76 -11.80 2.37
N ARG A 97 -26.25 -10.56 2.26
CA ARG A 97 -26.63 -9.96 0.98
C ARG A 97 -26.24 -8.50 0.89
N THR A 98 -25.94 -8.07 -0.32
CA THR A 98 -25.72 -6.66 -0.63
C THR A 98 -26.61 -6.24 -1.78
N TYR A 99 -27.29 -5.11 -1.58
CA TYR A 99 -28.14 -4.47 -2.59
C TYR A 99 -27.55 -3.13 -2.97
N LYS A 100 -27.58 -2.82 -4.25
CA LYS A 100 -27.23 -1.52 -4.81
C LYS A 100 -28.42 -0.99 -5.60
N ASP A 101 -28.91 0.18 -5.21
CA ASP A 101 -30.10 0.81 -5.81
C ASP A 101 -31.34 -0.12 -5.85
N GLY A 102 -31.47 -1.00 -4.86
CA GLY A 102 -32.55 -1.97 -4.73
C GLY A 102 -32.32 -3.31 -5.45
N GLU A 103 -31.27 -3.44 -6.23
CA GLU A 103 -30.90 -4.67 -6.93
C GLU A 103 -29.92 -5.51 -6.13
N LEU A 104 -30.14 -6.83 -6.08
CA LEU A 104 -29.23 -7.77 -5.43
C LEU A 104 -27.92 -7.85 -6.24
N VAL A 105 -26.79 -7.47 -5.62
CA VAL A 105 -25.46 -7.48 -6.28
C VAL A 105 -24.52 -8.51 -5.69
N ALA A 106 -24.76 -8.98 -4.47
CA ALA A 106 -24.02 -10.09 -3.86
C ALA A 106 -24.92 -10.92 -2.94
N ASP A 107 -24.74 -12.24 -2.95
CA ASP A 107 -25.43 -13.20 -2.09
C ASP A 107 -24.41 -14.20 -1.54
N ASP A 108 -24.38 -14.37 -0.21
CA ASP A 108 -23.49 -15.25 0.55
C ASP A 108 -22.03 -15.22 0.10
N GLY A 109 -21.48 -14.00 -0.09
CA GLY A 109 -20.10 -13.77 -0.49
C GLY A 109 -19.82 -13.89 -1.99
N ALA A 110 -20.81 -14.29 -2.80
CA ALA A 110 -20.67 -14.34 -4.25
C ALA A 110 -21.26 -13.08 -4.90
N CYS A 111 -20.53 -12.45 -5.81
CA CYS A 111 -21.05 -11.36 -6.64
C CYS A 111 -22.00 -11.93 -7.69
N VAL A 112 -23.29 -11.49 -7.69
CA VAL A 112 -24.32 -11.97 -8.61
C VAL A 112 -24.59 -10.99 -9.77
N ALA A 113 -24.12 -9.75 -9.66
CA ALA A 113 -24.24 -8.71 -10.68
C ALA A 113 -22.84 -8.24 -11.10
N VAL A 114 -22.19 -9.00 -11.95
CA VAL A 114 -20.90 -8.60 -12.55
C VAL A 114 -21.21 -7.86 -13.85
N ASP A 115 -21.06 -6.54 -13.84
CA ASP A 115 -20.91 -5.79 -15.09
C ASP A 115 -19.49 -6.07 -15.64
N GLN A 116 -19.40 -6.99 -16.58
CA GLN A 116 -18.15 -7.33 -17.27
C GLN A 116 -17.71 -6.25 -18.28
N SER A 117 -18.47 -5.18 -18.43
CA SER A 117 -18.18 -4.06 -19.33
C SER A 117 -17.23 -3.03 -18.72
N LEU A 118 -16.30 -3.44 -17.86
CA LEU A 118 -15.25 -2.54 -17.39
C LEU A 118 -14.46 -2.04 -18.59
N GLY A 119 -14.67 -0.79 -18.96
CA GLY A 119 -13.97 -0.13 -20.06
C GLY A 119 -12.46 -0.20 -19.84
N ARG A 120 -11.70 -0.31 -20.94
CA ARG A 120 -10.22 -0.29 -20.83
C ARG A 120 -9.75 1.04 -20.23
N PRO A 121 -8.79 0.99 -19.28
CA PRO A 121 -8.23 2.22 -18.71
C PRO A 121 -7.67 3.13 -19.81
N PRO A 122 -7.78 4.46 -19.65
CA PRO A 122 -7.19 5.41 -20.60
C PRO A 122 -5.70 5.14 -20.82
N MET A 123 -5.23 5.28 -22.07
CA MET A 123 -3.83 5.05 -22.44
C MET A 123 -2.86 5.85 -21.55
N ARG A 124 -3.22 7.07 -21.16
CA ARG A 124 -2.40 7.92 -20.27
C ARG A 124 -2.10 7.28 -18.92
N LEU A 125 -2.98 6.42 -18.41
CA LEU A 125 -2.76 5.70 -17.16
C LEU A 125 -1.86 4.47 -17.35
N ARG A 126 -1.78 3.94 -18.55
CA ARG A 126 -0.91 2.79 -18.89
C ARG A 126 0.53 3.19 -19.22
N SER A 127 0.80 4.47 -19.40
CA SER A 127 2.12 5.02 -19.77
C SER A 127 2.62 6.01 -18.72
N SER A 128 2.49 5.64 -17.45
CA SER A 128 2.81 6.52 -16.32
C SER A 128 4.21 6.30 -15.74
N ILE A 129 5.02 5.40 -16.31
CA ILE A 129 6.40 5.16 -15.89
C ILE A 129 7.34 5.87 -16.86
N ASN A 130 7.73 7.08 -16.50
CA ASN A 130 8.59 7.96 -17.30
C ASN A 130 9.92 8.14 -16.56
N VAL A 131 10.80 7.16 -16.64
CA VAL A 131 12.12 7.19 -16.00
C VAL A 131 13.17 7.56 -17.04
N GLN A 132 14.11 8.42 -16.66
CA GLN A 132 15.31 8.65 -17.48
C GLN A 132 16.15 7.36 -17.53
N TRP A 133 16.97 7.22 -18.58
CA TRP A 133 17.86 6.06 -18.70
C TRP A 133 18.70 5.87 -17.43
N LEU A 134 18.65 4.65 -16.90
CA LEU A 134 19.35 4.28 -15.67
C LEU A 134 20.70 3.63 -15.99
N GLU A 135 21.74 4.04 -15.28
CA GLU A 135 23.11 3.55 -15.41
C GLU A 135 23.61 2.99 -14.07
N PRO A 136 24.62 2.11 -14.06
CA PRO A 136 25.18 1.55 -12.83
C PRO A 136 25.58 2.61 -11.80
N ASP A 137 26.15 3.72 -12.27
CA ASP A 137 26.61 4.80 -11.39
C ASP A 137 25.48 5.53 -10.64
N ASN A 138 24.22 5.40 -11.10
CA ASN A 138 23.06 5.96 -10.40
C ASN A 138 22.81 5.31 -9.04
N PHE A 139 23.32 4.11 -8.83
CA PHE A 139 23.17 3.35 -7.58
C PHE A 139 24.42 3.40 -6.70
N VAL A 140 25.47 4.07 -7.12
CA VAL A 140 26.69 4.27 -6.34
C VAL A 140 26.46 5.37 -5.31
N LEU A 141 26.76 5.07 -4.05
CA LEU A 141 26.76 6.05 -2.96
C LEU A 141 28.21 6.33 -2.55
N PRO A 142 28.83 7.41 -3.07
CA PRO A 142 30.23 7.71 -2.78
C PRO A 142 30.42 8.20 -1.34
N VAL A 143 31.56 7.94 -0.75
CA VAL A 143 31.99 8.57 0.50
C VAL A 143 32.60 9.94 0.16
N PRO A 144 32.03 11.05 0.64
CA PRO A 144 32.63 12.36 0.40
C PRO A 144 34.01 12.47 1.02
N PRO A 145 34.95 13.20 0.39
CA PRO A 145 36.28 13.42 0.98
C PRO A 145 36.21 13.96 2.41
N GLY A 146 36.92 13.35 3.34
CA GLY A 146 36.93 13.70 4.77
C GLY A 146 35.70 13.27 5.54
N ALA A 147 34.84 12.40 4.97
CA ALA A 147 33.68 11.80 5.65
C ALA A 147 33.91 10.33 6.02
N GLU A 148 35.14 9.81 5.82
CA GLU A 148 35.49 8.43 6.17
C GLU A 148 35.28 8.18 7.68
N GLY A 149 34.60 7.07 7.99
CA GLY A 149 34.30 6.68 9.38
C GLY A 149 33.26 7.55 10.10
N ARG A 150 32.63 8.52 9.42
CA ARG A 150 31.55 9.30 10.01
C ARG A 150 30.23 8.53 10.02
N SER A 151 29.42 8.80 11.05
CA SER A 151 28.06 8.28 11.11
C SER A 151 27.16 9.00 10.12
N VAL A 152 26.25 8.25 9.49
CA VAL A 152 25.22 8.77 8.59
C VAL A 152 23.83 8.48 9.15
N ARG A 153 22.83 9.18 8.63
CA ARG A 153 21.43 8.89 8.95
C ARG A 153 20.97 7.65 8.20
N ILE A 154 20.25 6.79 8.90
CA ILE A 154 19.67 5.55 8.39
C ILE A 154 18.19 5.55 8.71
N ILE A 155 17.37 5.15 7.77
CA ILE A 155 15.94 4.95 7.96
C ILE A 155 15.74 3.57 8.58
N GLU A 156 15.20 3.49 9.81
CA GLU A 156 14.80 2.23 10.41
C GLU A 156 13.29 2.05 10.29
N ILE A 157 12.88 0.95 9.66
CA ILE A 157 11.47 0.60 9.49
C ILE A 157 10.90 0.11 10.81
N ILE A 158 9.71 0.60 11.16
CA ILE A 158 8.91 0.07 12.26
C ILE A 158 7.82 -0.81 11.65
N PRO A 159 7.79 -2.12 11.94
CA PRO A 159 6.75 -3.00 11.42
C PRO A 159 5.34 -2.47 11.72
N ASP A 160 4.43 -2.59 10.75
CA ASP A 160 3.03 -2.16 10.84
C ASP A 160 2.82 -0.66 11.19
N GLN A 161 3.80 0.21 10.91
CA GLN A 161 3.73 1.65 11.14
C GLN A 161 4.09 2.46 9.89
N LEU A 162 3.52 3.67 9.76
CA LEU A 162 3.89 4.65 8.72
C LEU A 162 5.12 5.47 9.11
N THR A 163 5.40 5.57 10.40
CA THR A 163 6.57 6.27 10.92
C THR A 163 7.80 5.39 10.88
N THR A 164 8.97 6.01 10.80
CA THR A 164 10.27 5.37 10.84
C THR A 164 11.10 5.97 11.97
N HIS A 165 12.13 5.26 12.43
CA HIS A 165 13.15 5.83 13.32
C HIS A 165 14.35 6.36 12.52
N GLU A 166 14.98 7.43 13.01
CA GLU A 166 16.30 7.85 12.57
C GLU A 166 17.35 7.13 13.40
N LEU A 167 18.18 6.31 12.75
CA LEU A 167 19.40 5.78 13.32
C LEU A 167 20.61 6.55 12.81
N ARG A 168 21.69 6.55 13.59
CA ARG A 168 23.00 7.10 13.19
C ARG A 168 24.10 6.09 13.46
N GLU A 169 24.64 5.55 12.38
CA GLU A 169 25.73 4.57 12.44
C GLU A 169 26.75 4.83 11.33
N THR A 170 27.98 4.33 11.53
CA THR A 170 29.00 4.34 10.48
C THR A 170 28.65 3.26 9.46
N PRO A 171 28.47 3.60 8.19
CA PRO A 171 28.17 2.63 7.13
C PRO A 171 29.42 1.79 6.82
N THR A 172 29.19 0.60 6.28
CA THR A 172 30.24 -0.22 5.69
C THR A 172 30.67 0.40 4.36
N THR A 173 31.98 0.53 4.15
CA THR A 173 32.55 1.14 2.95
C THR A 173 33.54 0.19 2.28
N LEU A 174 33.55 0.20 0.96
CA LEU A 174 34.48 -0.53 0.10
C LEU A 174 34.85 0.38 -1.09
N ASP A 175 36.13 0.51 -1.40
CA ASP A 175 36.64 1.31 -2.51
C ASP A 175 36.06 2.74 -2.56
N ASN A 176 36.02 3.41 -1.43
CA ASN A 176 35.46 4.76 -1.24
C ASN A 176 33.97 4.88 -1.58
N ARG A 177 33.21 3.78 -1.50
CA ARG A 177 31.77 3.71 -1.71
C ARG A 177 31.08 3.09 -0.50
N VAL A 178 29.90 3.58 -0.17
CA VAL A 178 29.03 2.93 0.83
C VAL A 178 28.42 1.69 0.18
N VAL A 179 28.56 0.55 0.86
CA VAL A 179 28.01 -0.73 0.43
C VAL A 179 26.98 -1.24 1.43
N ALA A 180 26.06 -2.08 0.97
CA ALA A 180 25.12 -2.74 1.87
C ALA A 180 25.86 -3.73 2.79
N ASP A 181 25.39 -3.82 4.03
CA ASP A 181 25.88 -4.75 5.05
C ASP A 181 24.74 -5.66 5.50
N VAL A 182 24.67 -6.81 4.88
CA VAL A 182 23.60 -7.80 5.11
C VAL A 182 23.62 -8.36 6.54
N GLN A 183 24.80 -8.41 7.18
CA GLN A 183 24.91 -8.93 8.54
C GLN A 183 24.28 -7.96 9.56
N ARG A 184 24.35 -6.66 9.28
CA ARG A 184 23.77 -5.60 10.11
C ARG A 184 22.35 -5.22 9.64
N ASP A 185 21.82 -5.88 8.61
CA ASP A 185 20.58 -5.49 7.90
C ASP A 185 20.61 -4.01 7.47
N LEU A 186 21.76 -3.55 7.01
CA LEU A 186 21.96 -2.19 6.53
C LEU A 186 22.03 -2.21 5.01
N LEU A 187 20.88 -1.93 4.38
CA LEU A 187 20.70 -2.06 2.94
C LEU A 187 20.72 -0.70 2.26
N LYS A 188 21.01 -0.68 0.95
CA LYS A 188 20.86 0.52 0.13
C LYS A 188 19.41 0.69 -0.28
N ILE A 189 18.96 1.93 -0.30
CA ILE A 189 17.63 2.33 -0.81
C ILE A 189 17.81 3.42 -1.88
N ALA A 190 17.08 3.29 -2.96
CA ALA A 190 16.97 4.30 -4.01
C ALA A 190 15.51 4.69 -4.22
N VAL A 191 15.25 5.99 -4.38
CA VAL A 191 13.95 6.54 -4.79
C VAL A 191 14.16 7.25 -6.12
N ILE A 192 13.55 6.74 -7.19
CA ILE A 192 13.75 7.17 -8.57
C ILE A 192 12.49 7.89 -9.04
N GLU A 193 12.62 9.14 -9.45
CA GLU A 193 11.51 9.91 -10.02
C GLU A 193 11.03 9.26 -11.33
N ARG A 194 9.71 9.09 -11.48
CA ARG A 194 9.12 8.39 -12.62
C ARG A 194 7.99 9.11 -13.35
N HIS A 195 7.71 10.34 -12.99
CA HIS A 195 6.57 11.08 -13.57
C HIS A 195 6.98 11.96 -14.74
N SER A 196 8.15 12.61 -14.64
CA SER A 196 8.61 13.65 -15.56
C SER A 196 9.94 13.36 -16.24
N SER A 197 10.55 12.20 -16.02
CA SER A 197 11.89 11.86 -16.52
C SER A 197 12.96 12.88 -16.12
N SER A 198 12.87 13.41 -14.91
CA SER A 198 13.81 14.44 -14.42
C SER A 198 15.24 13.90 -14.19
N GLY A 199 15.38 12.58 -14.06
CA GLY A 199 16.63 11.92 -13.69
C GLY A 199 16.96 12.02 -12.20
N ASN A 200 16.06 12.56 -11.38
CA ASN A 200 16.28 12.67 -9.95
C ASN A 200 16.25 11.29 -9.29
N ILE A 201 17.31 10.97 -8.55
CA ILE A 201 17.45 9.75 -7.76
C ILE A 201 17.94 10.12 -6.36
N GLY A 202 17.15 9.79 -5.35
CA GLY A 202 17.54 9.90 -3.96
C GLY A 202 18.12 8.57 -3.48
N MET A 203 19.36 8.61 -2.94
CA MET A 203 20.02 7.44 -2.38
C MET A 203 20.16 7.53 -0.87
N GLY A 204 20.04 6.38 -0.18
CA GLY A 204 20.18 6.32 1.26
C GLY A 204 20.45 4.91 1.77
N LEU A 205 20.36 4.77 3.10
CA LEU A 205 20.46 3.50 3.80
C LEU A 205 19.19 3.24 4.59
N VAL A 206 18.80 1.97 4.63
CA VAL A 206 17.60 1.50 5.34
C VAL A 206 17.91 0.24 6.11
N ARG A 207 17.23 0.06 7.26
CA ARG A 207 17.24 -1.15 8.10
C ARG A 207 15.82 -1.65 8.30
N GLY A 208 15.65 -2.97 8.44
CA GLY A 208 14.37 -3.61 8.78
C GLY A 208 13.81 -4.49 7.67
N PHE A 209 14.50 -4.65 6.53
CA PHE A 209 14.06 -5.53 5.44
C PHE A 209 14.50 -6.99 5.59
N GLY A 210 15.65 -7.23 6.24
CA GLY A 210 16.17 -8.58 6.41
C GLY A 210 16.62 -9.30 5.13
N LEU A 211 16.74 -8.57 4.00
CA LEU A 211 17.17 -9.13 2.72
C LEU A 211 18.58 -9.72 2.82
N LYS A 212 18.76 -10.96 2.37
CA LYS A 212 20.06 -11.65 2.40
C LYS A 212 20.80 -11.57 1.07
N ARG A 213 20.10 -11.38 -0.03
CA ARG A 213 20.66 -11.19 -1.39
C ARG A 213 19.64 -10.51 -2.29
N GLY A 214 20.11 -9.95 -3.40
CA GLY A 214 19.26 -9.38 -4.43
C GLY A 214 18.69 -8.02 -4.10
N ALA A 215 17.58 -7.68 -4.74
CA ALA A 215 16.84 -6.44 -4.58
C ALA A 215 15.34 -6.68 -4.68
N ILE A 216 14.58 -5.83 -4.01
CA ILE A 216 13.13 -5.68 -4.19
C ILE A 216 12.84 -4.28 -4.68
N ALA A 217 11.82 -4.14 -5.52
CA ALA A 217 11.42 -2.84 -6.04
C ALA A 217 9.91 -2.72 -6.14
N SER A 218 9.41 -1.49 -6.02
CA SER A 218 7.99 -1.15 -6.09
C SER A 218 7.77 0.20 -6.73
N SER A 219 6.69 0.34 -7.50
CA SER A 219 6.14 1.63 -7.94
C SER A 219 5.01 2.13 -7.04
N VAL A 220 4.62 1.34 -6.03
CA VAL A 220 3.61 1.67 -5.03
C VAL A 220 4.32 2.24 -3.80
N ALA A 221 4.78 3.49 -3.90
CA ALA A 221 5.55 4.18 -2.86
C ALA A 221 4.81 5.44 -2.43
N HIS A 222 3.98 5.30 -1.40
CA HIS A 222 3.14 6.39 -0.89
C HIS A 222 3.99 7.53 -0.30
N ASP A 223 3.60 8.77 -0.52
CA ASP A 223 2.46 9.22 -1.38
C ASP A 223 2.93 9.59 -2.80
N ALA A 224 4.24 9.76 -3.01
CA ALA A 224 4.80 10.24 -4.27
C ALA A 224 4.72 9.22 -5.41
N HIS A 225 4.56 7.95 -5.11
CA HIS A 225 4.53 6.83 -6.06
C HIS A 225 5.70 6.82 -7.04
N ASN A 226 6.88 7.23 -6.58
CA ASN A 226 8.13 7.05 -7.29
C ASN A 226 8.54 5.58 -7.29
N LEU A 227 9.50 5.18 -8.13
CA LEU A 227 10.07 3.85 -7.98
C LEU A 227 10.95 3.82 -6.74
N ILE A 228 10.70 2.86 -5.87
CA ILE A 228 11.53 2.59 -4.70
C ILE A 228 12.24 1.25 -4.90
N VAL A 229 13.54 1.20 -4.61
CA VAL A 229 14.36 -0.01 -4.75
C VAL A 229 15.19 -0.18 -3.49
N VAL A 230 15.14 -1.36 -2.90
CA VAL A 230 16.01 -1.74 -1.76
C VAL A 230 16.82 -2.95 -2.16
N GLY A 231 18.13 -2.91 -1.94
CA GLY A 231 18.99 -4.01 -2.38
C GLY A 231 20.28 -4.18 -1.60
N THR A 232 20.85 -5.37 -1.80
CA THR A 232 22.12 -5.80 -1.20
C THR A 232 23.32 -5.48 -2.08
N ASN A 233 23.10 -5.12 -3.35
CA ASN A 233 24.13 -4.71 -4.31
C ASN A 233 23.55 -3.83 -5.42
N ASP A 234 24.41 -3.03 -6.03
CA ASP A 234 24.02 -2.02 -7.03
C ASP A 234 23.51 -2.64 -8.34
N ALA A 235 24.08 -3.78 -8.76
CA ALA A 235 23.69 -4.44 -10.00
C ALA A 235 22.26 -4.99 -9.94
N ASP A 236 21.87 -5.63 -8.84
CA ASP A 236 20.51 -6.13 -8.66
C ASP A 236 19.52 -4.98 -8.44
N MET A 237 19.94 -3.86 -7.80
CA MET A 237 19.10 -2.66 -7.67
C MET A 237 18.79 -2.05 -9.04
N LEU A 238 19.80 -1.88 -9.91
CA LEU A 238 19.61 -1.41 -11.28
C LEU A 238 18.69 -2.36 -12.06
N ALA A 239 18.96 -3.66 -12.02
CA ALA A 239 18.18 -4.66 -12.74
C ALA A 239 16.71 -4.65 -12.29
N ALA A 240 16.42 -4.51 -10.99
CA ALA A 240 15.07 -4.41 -10.43
C ALA A 240 14.35 -3.14 -10.90
N ALA A 241 15.02 -1.98 -10.89
CA ALA A 241 14.47 -0.73 -11.40
C ALA A 241 14.12 -0.83 -12.90
N VAL A 242 15.05 -1.35 -13.72
CA VAL A 242 14.83 -1.55 -15.16
C VAL A 242 13.69 -2.54 -15.41
N HIS A 243 13.59 -3.60 -14.62
CA HIS A 243 12.49 -4.56 -14.71
C HIS A 243 11.13 -3.90 -14.46
N LEU A 244 11.00 -3.07 -13.41
CA LEU A 244 9.77 -2.33 -13.12
C LEU A 244 9.37 -1.40 -14.28
N VAL A 245 10.34 -0.72 -14.91
CA VAL A 245 10.06 0.11 -16.11
C VAL A 245 9.51 -0.77 -17.23
N LYS A 246 10.13 -1.93 -17.47
CA LYS A 246 9.72 -2.88 -18.53
C LYS A 246 8.29 -3.39 -18.34
N ILE A 247 7.89 -3.74 -17.10
CA ILE A 247 6.54 -4.22 -16.79
C ILE A 247 5.54 -3.08 -16.56
N ARG A 248 5.96 -1.81 -16.73
CA ARG A 248 5.13 -0.60 -16.55
C ARG A 248 4.65 -0.35 -15.12
N GLY A 249 5.50 -0.67 -14.16
CA GLY A 249 5.22 -0.56 -12.73
C GLY A 249 4.71 -1.85 -12.10
N GLY A 250 4.71 -1.88 -10.79
CA GLY A 250 4.35 -3.05 -10.01
C GLY A 250 5.31 -3.29 -8.85
N LEU A 251 5.45 -4.56 -8.52
CA LEU A 251 6.41 -5.05 -7.53
C LEU A 251 7.33 -6.07 -8.21
N CYS A 252 8.57 -6.16 -7.79
CA CYS A 252 9.43 -7.28 -8.18
C CYS A 252 10.45 -7.62 -7.09
N ALA A 253 10.84 -8.89 -7.07
CA ALA A 253 11.98 -9.42 -6.35
C ALA A 253 12.97 -10.03 -7.34
N LEU A 254 14.25 -9.70 -7.19
CA LEU A 254 15.29 -10.07 -8.12
C LEU A 254 16.57 -10.44 -7.35
N ALA A 255 17.31 -11.43 -7.81
CA ALA A 255 18.62 -11.76 -7.29
C ALA A 255 19.52 -12.33 -8.39
N ASP A 256 20.81 -11.98 -8.33
CA ASP A 256 21.83 -12.44 -9.27
C ASP A 256 21.43 -12.16 -10.74
N GLY A 257 20.80 -11.02 -10.99
CA GLY A 257 20.31 -10.59 -12.29
C GLY A 257 19.06 -11.33 -12.79
N LYS A 258 18.44 -12.19 -11.97
CA LYS A 258 17.26 -12.98 -12.34
C LYS A 258 16.04 -12.54 -11.56
N VAL A 259 14.92 -12.33 -12.26
CA VAL A 259 13.62 -12.08 -11.63
C VAL A 259 13.17 -13.35 -10.94
N LEU A 260 12.88 -13.25 -9.64
CA LEU A 260 12.37 -14.36 -8.81
C LEU A 260 10.84 -14.33 -8.77
N ALA A 261 10.26 -13.14 -8.69
CA ALA A 261 8.82 -12.91 -8.72
C ALA A 261 8.55 -11.48 -9.20
N ASP A 262 7.43 -11.27 -9.84
CA ASP A 262 6.91 -9.94 -10.15
C ASP A 262 5.38 -9.90 -10.10
N LEU A 263 4.84 -8.70 -9.88
CA LEU A 263 3.43 -8.38 -9.97
C LEU A 263 3.29 -7.11 -10.82
N PRO A 264 2.93 -7.23 -12.11
CA PRO A 264 2.71 -6.07 -12.97
C PRO A 264 1.48 -5.26 -12.53
N LEU A 265 1.66 -3.94 -12.43
CA LEU A 265 0.60 -2.98 -12.11
C LEU A 265 0.57 -1.89 -13.20
N PRO A 266 0.12 -2.20 -14.42
CA PRO A 266 0.27 -1.32 -15.58
C PRO A 266 -0.65 -0.09 -15.55
N ILE A 267 -1.68 -0.07 -14.70
CA ILE A 267 -2.56 1.08 -14.55
C ILE A 267 -1.93 2.02 -13.54
N ALA A 268 -1.41 3.13 -14.01
CA ALA A 268 -0.73 4.16 -13.23
C ALA A 268 0.50 3.67 -12.43
N GLY A 269 0.99 2.44 -12.68
CA GLY A 269 2.01 1.79 -11.86
C GLY A 269 1.48 1.32 -10.49
N LEU A 270 0.15 1.25 -10.30
CA LEU A 270 -0.50 1.05 -8.99
C LEU A 270 -1.54 -0.06 -8.99
N LEU A 271 -2.21 -0.32 -10.13
CA LEU A 271 -3.34 -1.24 -10.20
C LEU A 271 -3.13 -2.28 -11.31
N SER A 272 -3.56 -3.50 -11.05
CA SER A 272 -3.60 -4.59 -12.02
C SER A 272 -4.83 -4.49 -12.93
N GLU A 273 -4.74 -5.06 -14.13
CA GLU A 273 -5.88 -5.30 -15.02
C GLU A 273 -6.50 -6.69 -14.78
N GLU A 274 -5.84 -7.51 -13.98
CA GLU A 274 -6.27 -8.86 -13.67
C GLU A 274 -7.32 -8.88 -12.54
N PRO A 275 -8.21 -9.89 -12.51
CA PRO A 275 -9.12 -10.09 -11.40
C PRO A 275 -8.39 -10.26 -10.06
N ALA A 276 -9.01 -9.81 -8.96
CA ALA A 276 -8.43 -9.86 -7.63
C ALA A 276 -7.89 -11.24 -7.24
N GLY A 277 -8.61 -12.32 -7.57
CA GLY A 277 -8.18 -13.69 -7.28
C GLY A 277 -6.89 -14.11 -8.01
N VAL A 278 -6.59 -13.53 -9.18
CA VAL A 278 -5.34 -13.75 -9.91
C VAL A 278 -4.20 -12.97 -9.25
N VAL A 279 -4.47 -11.70 -8.89
CA VAL A 279 -3.48 -10.84 -8.24
C VAL A 279 -3.00 -11.40 -6.90
N VAL A 280 -3.90 -12.01 -6.11
CA VAL A 280 -3.57 -12.63 -4.81
C VAL A 280 -2.67 -13.86 -4.98
N GLN A 281 -2.70 -14.54 -6.14
CA GLN A 281 -1.90 -15.74 -6.39
C GLN A 281 -0.49 -15.41 -6.92
N GLN A 282 -0.26 -14.22 -7.40
CA GLN A 282 1.05 -13.72 -7.86
C GLN A 282 1.88 -13.19 -6.69
#